data_ecd0800edd97f8725e4754789b730e4c
#
_entry.id   ecd0800edd97f8725e4754789b730e4c
#
_cell.length_a   1.000
_cell.length_b   1.000
_cell.length_c   1.000
_cell.angle_alpha   90.00
_cell.angle_beta   90.00
_cell.angle_gamma   90.00
#
_symmetry.space_group_name_H-M   'P 1'
#
loop_
_entity.id
_entity.type
_entity.pdbx_description
1 polymer ?
#
loop_
_entity_poly.entity_id
_entity_poly.type
_entity_poly.pdbx_seq_one_letter_code
_entity_poly.pdbx_strand_id
1 'polypeptide(L)'
;MTGPILTERRGTVLEVTIDRPKANAIDAETSRIMGQVFAAFRDDPQLRVAILTAAGERFFCPGWDLKAAAAGEPPDADYGVGGFGGLQQLPGLNKPVICA
;
A
#
# COMPACT_ATOMS: atom_id res chain seq x y z
N MET A 1 6.36 4.01 12.74
CA MET A 1 6.24 2.58 12.41
C MET A 1 7.37 2.19 11.47
N THR A 2 8.09 1.16 11.80
CA THR A 2 9.09 0.59 10.91
C THR A 2 8.47 -0.61 10.18
N GLY A 3 8.84 -0.82 8.93
CA GLY A 3 8.30 -1.90 8.13
C GLY A 3 8.16 -1.47 6.68
N PRO A 4 7.50 -2.27 5.84
CA PRO A 4 7.43 -1.96 4.41
C PRO A 4 6.50 -0.80 4.07
N ILE A 5 5.64 -0.38 4.99
CA ILE A 5 4.69 0.71 4.78
C ILE A 5 4.81 1.70 5.92
N LEU A 6 5.08 2.94 5.58
CA LEU A 6 5.16 4.05 6.53
C LEU A 6 3.96 4.96 6.33
N THR A 7 3.41 5.49 7.41
CA THR A 7 2.26 6.39 7.35
C THR A 7 2.51 7.66 8.14
N GLU A 8 2.01 8.78 7.64
CA GLU A 8 2.06 10.07 8.34
C GLU A 8 0.78 10.85 8.07
N ARG A 9 0.23 11.46 9.11
CA ARG A 9 -0.96 12.31 8.98
C ARG A 9 -0.53 13.77 8.97
N ARG A 10 -1.09 14.52 8.01
CA ARG A 10 -0.91 15.98 7.94
C ARG A 10 -2.28 16.61 7.73
N GLY A 11 -2.93 17.03 8.84
CA GLY A 11 -4.29 17.54 8.77
C GLY A 11 -5.26 16.50 8.27
N THR A 12 -5.88 16.73 7.12
CA THR A 12 -6.84 15.80 6.49
C THR A 12 -6.20 14.87 5.44
N VAL A 13 -4.86 14.93 5.31
CA VAL A 13 -4.10 14.14 4.33
C VAL A 13 -3.39 13.00 5.03
N LEU A 14 -3.52 11.79 4.50
CA LEU A 14 -2.72 10.64 4.90
C LEU A 14 -1.64 10.43 3.87
N GLU A 15 -0.38 10.45 4.29
CA GLU A 15 0.75 10.08 3.45
C GLU A 15 1.11 8.64 3.72
N VAL A 16 1.13 7.83 2.67
CA VAL A 16 1.47 6.41 2.73
C VAL A 16 2.70 6.18 1.87
N THR A 17 3.76 5.66 2.47
CA THR A 17 5.04 5.46 1.78
C THR A 17 5.37 3.97 1.72
N ILE A 18 5.60 3.45 0.53
CA ILE A 18 6.14 2.11 0.34
C ILE A 18 7.65 2.22 0.56
N ASP A 19 8.15 1.46 1.53
CA ASP A 19 9.57 1.47 1.88
C ASP A 19 10.09 0.04 1.95
N ARG A 20 10.27 -0.56 0.77
CA ARG A 20 10.90 -1.87 0.62
C ARG A 20 12.20 -1.70 -0.14
N PRO A 21 13.33 -2.13 0.43
CA PRO A 21 14.63 -1.93 -0.20
C PRO A 21 14.69 -2.42 -1.64
N LYS A 22 15.52 -1.75 -2.43
CA LYS A 22 15.73 -1.89 -3.86
C LYS A 22 14.60 -1.22 -4.66
N ALA A 23 13.55 -1.93 -5.05
CA ALA A 23 12.62 -1.43 -6.05
C ALA A 23 11.20 -1.17 -5.51
N ASN A 24 10.95 -1.37 -4.21
CA ASN A 24 9.60 -1.22 -3.62
C ASN A 24 8.56 -2.16 -4.24
N ALA A 25 8.98 -3.36 -4.64
CA ALA A 25 8.06 -4.38 -5.12
C ALA A 25 7.14 -4.87 -3.99
N ILE A 26 5.95 -5.31 -4.34
CA ILE A 26 4.89 -5.65 -3.38
C ILE A 26 4.68 -7.16 -3.33
N ASP A 27 4.71 -7.73 -2.13
CA ASP A 27 4.32 -9.11 -1.87
C ASP A 27 2.95 -9.16 -1.17
N ALA A 28 2.51 -10.38 -0.84
CA ALA A 28 1.21 -10.57 -0.21
C ALA A 28 1.14 -9.91 1.19
N GLU A 29 2.20 -10.04 1.98
CA GLU A 29 2.23 -9.42 3.31
C GLU A 29 2.15 -7.90 3.23
N THR A 30 2.91 -7.30 2.33
CA THR A 30 2.87 -5.85 2.10
C THR A 30 1.48 -5.41 1.65
N SER A 31 0.84 -6.16 0.76
CA SER A 31 -0.53 -5.88 0.32
C SER A 31 -1.53 -5.94 1.47
N ARG A 32 -1.39 -6.91 2.37
CA ARG A 32 -2.26 -6.98 3.55
C ARG A 32 -2.08 -5.77 4.46
N ILE A 33 -0.86 -5.32 4.67
CA ILE A 33 -0.57 -4.12 5.47
C ILE A 33 -1.17 -2.88 4.78
N MET A 34 -0.96 -2.72 3.49
CA MET A 34 -1.53 -1.61 2.72
C MET A 34 -3.05 -1.61 2.78
N GLY A 35 -3.66 -2.79 2.68
CA GLY A 35 -5.12 -2.93 2.79
C GLY A 35 -5.65 -2.44 4.13
N GLN A 36 -4.97 -2.77 5.22
CA GLN A 36 -5.34 -2.30 6.55
C GLN A 36 -5.20 -0.78 6.66
N VAL A 37 -4.13 -0.23 6.11
CA VAL A 37 -3.90 1.23 6.11
C VAL A 37 -5.01 1.94 5.35
N PHE A 38 -5.34 1.49 4.14
CA PHE A 38 -6.35 2.14 3.31
C PHE A 38 -7.78 1.89 3.83
N ALA A 39 -8.04 0.76 4.47
CA ALA A 39 -9.32 0.54 5.13
C ALA A 39 -9.51 1.50 6.31
N ALA A 40 -8.49 1.73 7.11
CA ALA A 40 -8.52 2.73 8.18
C ALA A 40 -8.70 4.14 7.63
N PHE A 41 -8.04 4.47 6.52
CA PHE A 41 -8.22 5.73 5.82
C PHE A 41 -9.66 5.91 5.34
N ARG A 42 -10.24 4.88 4.72
CA ARG A 42 -11.63 4.89 4.27
C ARG A 42 -12.59 5.23 5.41
N ASP A 43 -12.35 4.64 6.58
CA ASP A 43 -13.26 4.71 7.72
C ASP A 43 -13.03 5.93 8.63
N ASP A 44 -11.94 6.68 8.43
CA ASP A 44 -11.60 7.82 9.27
C ASP A 44 -12.24 9.11 8.74
N PRO A 45 -13.24 9.67 9.46
CA PRO A 45 -13.94 10.86 8.98
C PRO A 45 -13.08 12.12 8.91
N GLN A 46 -11.91 12.12 9.55
CA GLN A 46 -11.00 13.26 9.54
C GLN A 46 -10.03 13.24 8.36
N LEU A 47 -9.90 12.12 7.69
CA LEU A 47 -9.03 11.98 6.53
C LEU A 47 -9.85 12.10 5.24
N ARG A 48 -9.40 12.94 4.33
CA ARG A 48 -10.11 13.23 3.07
C ARG A 48 -9.38 12.77 1.83
N VAL A 49 -8.05 12.73 1.87
CA VAL A 49 -7.23 12.34 0.72
C VAL A 49 -6.01 11.58 1.23
N ALA A 50 -5.55 10.63 0.44
CA ALA A 50 -4.28 9.94 0.70
C ALA A 50 -3.32 10.20 -0.45
N ILE A 51 -2.05 10.29 -0.11
CA ILE A 51 -0.96 10.36 -1.09
C ILE A 51 -0.15 9.08 -0.93
N LEU A 52 -0.07 8.30 -1.99
CA LEU A 52 0.74 7.10 -2.03
C LEU A 52 2.04 7.40 -2.75
N THR A 53 3.14 7.24 -2.05
CA THR A 53 4.47 7.48 -2.58
C THR A 53 5.39 6.32 -2.23
N ALA A 54 6.64 6.40 -2.61
CA ALA A 54 7.62 5.37 -2.36
C ALA A 54 8.93 5.97 -1.90
N ALA A 55 9.61 5.28 -0.98
CA ALA A 55 10.91 5.68 -0.50
C ALA A 55 11.97 5.50 -1.60
N GLY A 56 13.04 6.31 -1.52
CA GLY A 56 14.12 6.29 -2.49
C GLY A 56 13.85 7.21 -3.66
N GLU A 57 14.81 7.27 -4.59
CA GLU A 57 14.78 8.22 -5.70
C GLU A 57 14.66 7.56 -7.06
N ARG A 58 14.81 6.24 -7.16
CA ARG A 58 14.88 5.54 -8.45
C ARG A 58 13.57 4.90 -8.86
N PHE A 59 12.83 4.31 -7.91
CA PHE A 59 11.65 3.52 -8.25
C PHE A 59 10.47 3.92 -7.37
N PHE A 60 9.30 4.06 -7.99
CA PHE A 60 8.05 4.14 -7.25
C PHE A 60 7.64 2.74 -6.79
N CYS A 61 7.15 1.91 -7.70
CA CYS A 61 6.77 0.53 -7.41
C CYS A 61 6.65 -0.25 -8.72
N PRO A 62 7.43 -1.34 -8.91
CA PRO A 62 7.33 -2.12 -10.15
C PRO A 62 6.17 -3.12 -10.14
N GLY A 63 5.51 -3.31 -9.00
CA GLY A 63 4.42 -4.27 -8.87
C GLY A 63 4.79 -5.45 -7.99
N TRP A 64 4.41 -6.66 -8.44
CA TRP A 64 4.57 -7.89 -7.65
C TRP A 64 6.04 -8.23 -7.42
N ASP A 65 6.33 -8.66 -6.19
CA ASP A 65 7.67 -9.09 -5.81
C ASP A 65 8.00 -10.42 -6.47
N LEU A 66 8.86 -10.39 -7.46
CA LEU A 66 9.24 -11.59 -8.21
C LEU A 66 10.04 -12.58 -7.36
N LYS A 67 10.73 -12.11 -6.33
CA LYS A 67 11.42 -13.01 -5.39
C LYS A 67 10.41 -13.79 -4.56
N ALA A 68 9.34 -13.15 -4.12
CA ALA A 68 8.26 -13.81 -3.42
C ALA A 68 7.58 -14.83 -4.32
N ALA A 69 7.34 -14.48 -5.59
CA ALA A 69 6.78 -15.40 -6.58
C ALA A 69 7.68 -16.61 -6.79
N ALA A 70 8.99 -16.39 -6.92
CA ALA A 70 9.95 -17.47 -7.11
C ALA A 70 10.07 -18.35 -5.86
N ALA A 71 9.79 -17.80 -4.67
CA ALA A 71 9.78 -18.55 -3.41
C ALA A 71 8.47 -19.32 -3.18
N GLY A 72 7.51 -19.23 -4.10
CA GLY A 72 6.27 -20.00 -4.04
C GLY A 72 5.02 -19.19 -3.74
N GLU A 73 5.09 -17.87 -3.64
CA GLU A 73 3.90 -17.05 -3.45
C GLU A 73 3.02 -17.13 -4.69
N PRO A 74 1.79 -17.66 -4.60
CA PRO A 74 0.95 -17.80 -5.78
C PRO A 74 0.31 -16.47 -6.17
N PRO A 75 -0.07 -16.30 -7.45
CA PRO A 75 -0.76 -15.08 -7.89
C PRO A 75 -2.14 -14.90 -7.24
N ASP A 76 -2.74 -15.98 -6.76
CA ASP A 76 -4.03 -15.95 -6.08
C ASP A 76 -3.90 -16.04 -4.55
N ALA A 77 -2.77 -15.64 -3.99
CA ALA A 77 -2.56 -15.58 -2.55
C ALA A 77 -3.56 -14.62 -1.88
N ASP A 78 -3.69 -14.73 -0.56
CA ASP A 78 -4.50 -13.80 0.20
C ASP A 78 -3.75 -12.47 0.37
N TYR A 79 -4.14 -11.48 -0.40
CA TYR A 79 -3.57 -10.14 -0.37
C TYR A 79 -4.32 -9.20 0.59
N GLY A 80 -5.28 -9.71 1.36
CA GLY A 80 -6.00 -8.93 2.36
C GLY A 80 -7.25 -8.24 1.83
N VAL A 81 -7.83 -7.36 2.65
CA VAL A 81 -9.13 -6.71 2.39
C VAL A 81 -9.14 -5.86 1.12
N GLY A 82 -8.01 -5.26 0.77
CA GLY A 82 -7.90 -4.39 -0.40
C GLY A 82 -7.35 -5.08 -1.64
N GLY A 83 -7.03 -6.38 -1.56
CA GLY A 83 -6.38 -7.10 -2.64
C GLY A 83 -4.95 -6.66 -2.84
N PHE A 84 -4.38 -7.00 -3.99
CA PHE A 84 -3.00 -6.65 -4.30
C PHE A 84 -2.79 -5.13 -4.23
N GLY A 85 -1.77 -4.69 -3.51
CA GLY A 85 -1.49 -3.27 -3.31
C GLY A 85 -2.45 -2.55 -2.36
N GLY A 86 -3.42 -3.27 -1.79
CA GLY A 86 -4.30 -2.73 -0.75
C GLY A 86 -5.42 -1.83 -1.23
N LEU A 87 -5.51 -1.54 -2.53
CA LEU A 87 -6.48 -0.60 -3.09
C LEU A 87 -7.42 -1.22 -4.12
N GLN A 88 -6.95 -2.19 -4.88
CA GLN A 88 -7.64 -2.66 -6.08
C GLN A 88 -9.01 -3.25 -5.79
N GLN A 89 -9.19 -3.89 -4.65
CA GLN A 89 -10.41 -4.58 -4.29
C GLN A 89 -11.06 -4.03 -3.03
N LEU A 90 -10.59 -2.88 -2.50
CA LEU A 90 -11.10 -2.32 -1.26
C LEU A 90 -12.51 -1.77 -1.47
N PRO A 91 -13.54 -2.37 -0.85
CA PRO A 91 -14.91 -1.89 -1.03
C PRO A 91 -15.13 -0.57 -0.30
N GLY A 92 -16.01 0.27 -0.85
CA GLY A 92 -16.46 1.49 -0.18
C GLY A 92 -15.46 2.62 -0.10
N LEU A 93 -14.34 2.54 -0.80
CA LEU A 93 -13.37 3.62 -0.83
C LEU A 93 -13.82 4.70 -1.82
N ASN A 94 -14.33 5.81 -1.27
CA ASN A 94 -14.84 6.93 -2.06
C ASN A 94 -13.99 8.20 -1.89
N LYS A 95 -12.80 8.06 -1.34
CA LYS A 95 -11.88 9.18 -1.14
C LYS A 95 -10.75 9.11 -2.17
N PRO A 96 -10.27 10.25 -2.67
CA PRO A 96 -9.18 10.23 -3.66
C PRO A 96 -7.88 9.74 -3.07
N VAL A 97 -7.13 8.97 -3.86
CA VAL A 97 -5.77 8.56 -3.58
C VAL A 97 -4.90 9.04 -4.74
N ILE A 98 -3.88 9.81 -4.41
CA ILE A 98 -2.97 10.39 -5.40
C ILE A 98 -1.66 9.63 -5.32
N CYS A 99 -1.20 9.09 -6.44
CA CYS A 99 0.11 8.45 -6.53
C CYS A 99 1.15 9.47 -6.98
N ALA A 100 2.20 9.59 -6.19
CA ALA A 100 3.22 10.60 -6.45
C ALA A 100 4.64 10.05 -6.31
#